data_6329eefacf100e1abe9d321967496125
#
_entry.id   6329eefacf100e1abe9d321967496125
#
_cell.length_a   1.000
_cell.length_b   1.000
_cell.length_c   1.000
_cell.angle_alpha   90.00
_cell.angle_beta   90.00
_cell.angle_gamma   90.00
#
_symmetry.space_group_name_H-M   'P 1'
#
loop_
_entity.id
_entity.type
_entity.pdbx_description
1 polymer ?
#
loop_
_entity_poly.entity_id
_entity_poly.type
_entity_poly.pdbx_seq_one_letter_code
_entity_poly.pdbx_strand_id
1 'polypeptide(L)'
;MCFVSDGIGLDIDLSSIDEEDIIKLLFSENHGIIFQAKNNIEGHLNQSNIKYHKIGSITKNNQLNLVKNDFNLSLDIIEYRKKWFKKSYLLDKLQSGDNKAKERYDNINSNNLNFKFPSWFKSKFTFKTNQKVKAAIIRDKGSNSERE
;
A
#
# COMPACT_ATOMS: atom_id res chain seq x y z
N MET A 1 -1.97 0.65 -3.49
CA MET A 1 -1.92 -0.16 -2.24
C MET A 1 -2.21 -1.62 -2.49
N CYS A 2 -3.26 -1.99 -3.19
CA CYS A 2 -3.61 -3.40 -3.45
C CYS A 2 -2.50 -4.22 -4.12
N PHE A 3 -1.60 -3.59 -4.86
CA PHE A 3 -0.49 -4.27 -5.53
C PHE A 3 0.67 -4.66 -4.60
N VAL A 4 0.64 -4.27 -3.34
CA VAL A 4 1.75 -4.50 -2.39
C VAL A 4 1.60 -5.81 -1.63
N SER A 5 0.37 -6.31 -1.43
CA SER A 5 0.10 -7.48 -0.60
C SER A 5 -0.71 -8.54 -1.36
N ASP A 6 -0.35 -9.80 -1.19
CA ASP A 6 -1.09 -10.92 -1.77
C ASP A 6 -2.31 -11.27 -0.91
N GLY A 7 -3.35 -11.78 -1.55
CA GLY A 7 -4.56 -12.26 -0.88
C GLY A 7 -5.46 -11.16 -0.34
N ILE A 8 -5.21 -9.90 -0.71
CA ILE A 8 -6.02 -8.75 -0.32
C ILE A 8 -6.68 -8.16 -1.56
N GLY A 9 -7.99 -8.02 -1.52
CA GLY A 9 -8.79 -7.31 -2.50
C GLY A 9 -9.52 -6.13 -1.89
N LEU A 10 -10.25 -5.39 -2.71
CA LEU A 10 -11.05 -4.24 -2.31
C LEU A 10 -12.37 -4.23 -3.06
N ASP A 11 -13.45 -4.03 -2.33
CA ASP A 11 -14.74 -3.66 -2.90
C ASP A 11 -14.97 -2.18 -2.58
N ILE A 12 -15.04 -1.36 -3.62
CA ILE A 12 -15.18 0.10 -3.53
C ILE A 12 -16.49 0.51 -4.19
N ASP A 13 -17.31 1.22 -3.44
CA ASP A 13 -18.54 1.85 -3.91
C ASP A 13 -18.43 3.36 -3.74
N LEU A 14 -18.38 4.07 -4.87
CA LEU A 14 -18.25 5.52 -4.94
C LEU A 14 -19.60 6.23 -5.15
N SER A 15 -20.73 5.51 -5.08
CA SER A 15 -22.06 6.05 -5.34
C SER A 15 -22.46 7.15 -4.34
N SER A 16 -21.86 7.16 -3.15
CA SER A 16 -22.09 8.21 -2.13
C SER A 16 -21.37 9.54 -2.40
N ILE A 17 -20.50 9.59 -3.41
CA ILE A 17 -19.75 10.79 -3.75
C ILE A 17 -20.49 11.54 -4.87
N ASP A 18 -20.77 12.81 -4.65
CA ASP A 18 -21.54 13.67 -5.54
C ASP A 18 -20.66 14.23 -6.68
N GLU A 19 -20.13 13.35 -7.53
CA GLU A 19 -19.45 13.68 -8.78
C GLU A 19 -19.88 12.64 -9.83
N GLU A 20 -20.54 13.05 -10.88
CA GLU A 20 -21.09 12.16 -11.90
C GLU A 20 -20.02 11.64 -12.86
N ASP A 21 -19.02 12.45 -13.18
CA ASP A 21 -17.94 12.08 -14.09
C ASP A 21 -16.93 11.18 -13.37
N ILE A 22 -16.93 9.88 -13.72
CA ILE A 22 -16.04 8.89 -13.12
C ILE A 22 -14.57 9.20 -13.38
N ILE A 23 -14.20 9.76 -14.53
CA ILE A 23 -12.81 10.11 -14.84
C ILE A 23 -12.36 11.25 -13.94
N LYS A 24 -13.18 12.27 -13.81
CA LYS A 24 -12.92 13.40 -12.93
C LYS A 24 -12.85 12.95 -11.46
N LEU A 25 -13.74 12.07 -11.03
CA LEU A 25 -13.72 11.53 -9.68
C LEU A 25 -12.43 10.79 -9.37
N LEU A 26 -11.94 9.96 -10.30
CA LEU A 26 -10.76 9.11 -10.08
C LEU A 26 -9.42 9.83 -10.30
N PHE A 27 -9.38 10.89 -11.13
CA PHE A 27 -8.11 11.49 -11.59
C PHE A 27 -8.03 13.01 -11.39
N SER A 28 -8.94 13.64 -10.65
CA SER A 28 -8.97 15.11 -10.44
C SER A 28 -7.84 15.64 -9.54
N GLU A 29 -7.02 14.80 -8.95
CA GLU A 29 -5.91 15.18 -8.05
C GLU A 29 -6.35 16.07 -6.86
N ASN A 30 -7.62 16.00 -6.47
CA ASN A 30 -8.12 16.68 -5.29
C ASN A 30 -7.50 16.10 -4.01
N HIS A 31 -7.20 16.99 -3.07
CA HIS A 31 -6.64 16.59 -1.79
C HIS A 31 -7.61 15.67 -1.04
N GLY A 32 -7.13 14.51 -0.62
CA GLY A 32 -7.91 13.54 0.13
C GLY A 32 -7.02 12.51 0.81
N ILE A 33 -7.53 11.91 1.87
CA ILE A 33 -6.87 10.82 2.58
C ILE A 33 -7.79 9.61 2.54
N ILE A 34 -7.29 8.51 1.98
CA ILE A 34 -7.95 7.20 2.06
C ILE A 34 -7.26 6.41 3.16
N PHE A 35 -8.03 5.91 4.10
CA PHE A 35 -7.49 5.10 5.20
C PHE A 35 -8.44 3.96 5.55
N GLN A 36 -7.88 2.92 6.13
CA GLN A 36 -8.64 1.83 6.70
C GLN A 36 -8.78 2.04 8.22
N ALA A 37 -9.98 1.86 8.73
CA ALA A 37 -10.23 1.97 10.16
C ALA A 37 -11.19 0.87 10.64
N LYS A 38 -11.23 0.66 11.95
CA LYS A 38 -12.24 -0.15 12.60
C LYS A 38 -13.57 0.60 12.65
N ASN A 39 -14.69 -0.12 12.82
CA ASN A 39 -16.05 0.39 12.70
C ASN A 39 -16.43 1.56 13.64
N ASN A 40 -15.63 1.89 14.64
CA ASN A 40 -15.93 2.96 15.60
C ASN A 40 -15.34 4.34 15.23
N ILE A 41 -14.61 4.45 14.10
CA ILE A 41 -13.97 5.72 13.71
C ILE A 41 -14.97 6.80 13.34
N GLU A 42 -16.15 6.44 12.83
CA GLU A 42 -17.18 7.36 12.36
C GLU A 42 -17.62 8.34 13.48
N GLY A 43 -17.74 7.83 14.71
CA GLY A 43 -18.07 8.66 15.86
C GLY A 43 -17.03 9.76 16.14
N HIS A 44 -15.75 9.42 16.02
CA HIS A 44 -14.65 10.39 16.21
C HIS A 44 -14.59 11.43 15.09
N LEU A 45 -14.81 11.00 13.84
CA LEU A 45 -14.82 11.91 12.70
C LEU A 45 -15.97 12.93 12.82
N ASN A 46 -17.16 12.47 13.20
CA ASN A 46 -18.33 13.32 13.42
C ASN A 46 -18.10 14.32 14.57
N GLN A 47 -17.54 13.87 15.70
CA GLN A 47 -17.20 14.74 16.84
C GLN A 47 -16.18 15.81 16.46
N SER A 48 -15.26 15.48 15.56
CA SER A 48 -14.23 16.38 15.06
C SER A 48 -14.69 17.23 13.86
N ASN A 49 -15.95 17.11 13.45
CA ASN A 49 -16.55 17.80 12.32
C ASN A 49 -15.79 17.57 10.99
N ILE A 50 -15.24 16.35 10.81
CA ILE A 50 -14.49 15.94 9.62
C ILE A 50 -15.47 15.30 8.63
N LYS A 51 -15.55 15.85 7.42
CA LYS A 51 -16.32 15.27 6.32
C LYS A 51 -15.63 14.01 5.81
N TYR A 52 -16.34 12.92 5.69
CA TYR A 52 -15.83 11.65 5.19
C TYR A 52 -16.87 10.90 4.36
N HIS A 53 -16.40 9.96 3.56
CA HIS A 53 -17.23 8.99 2.83
C HIS A 53 -16.74 7.58 3.15
N LYS A 54 -17.66 6.69 3.48
CA LYS A 54 -17.34 5.26 3.58
C LYS A 54 -17.46 4.66 2.19
N ILE A 55 -16.32 4.37 1.60
CA ILE A 55 -16.24 4.00 0.18
C ILE A 55 -16.05 2.50 -0.06
N GLY A 56 -15.92 1.67 0.97
CA GLY A 56 -15.80 0.24 0.72
C GLY A 56 -15.19 -0.57 1.84
N SER A 57 -14.77 -1.78 1.51
CA SER A 57 -14.19 -2.74 2.44
C SER A 57 -13.08 -3.57 1.80
N ILE A 58 -12.18 -4.08 2.65
CA ILE A 58 -11.14 -5.02 2.25
C ILE A 58 -11.73 -6.41 2.17
N THR A 59 -11.37 -7.14 1.13
CA THR A 59 -11.75 -8.53 0.90
C THR A 59 -10.53 -9.45 0.93
N LYS A 60 -10.76 -10.76 1.00
CA LYS A 60 -9.71 -11.79 0.96
C LYS A 60 -9.60 -12.45 -0.42
N ASN A 61 -9.98 -11.76 -1.45
CA ASN A 61 -9.78 -12.18 -2.83
C ASN A 61 -8.77 -11.26 -3.51
N ASN A 62 -8.23 -11.66 -4.64
CA ASN A 62 -7.29 -10.84 -5.41
C ASN A 62 -8.03 -9.96 -6.44
N GLN A 63 -9.19 -9.42 -6.09
CA GLN A 63 -9.99 -8.58 -6.96
C GLN A 63 -10.10 -7.16 -6.41
N LEU A 64 -9.98 -6.20 -7.28
CA LEU A 64 -10.38 -4.82 -7.04
C LEU A 64 -11.68 -4.57 -7.80
N ASN A 65 -12.77 -4.46 -7.08
CA ASN A 65 -14.07 -4.11 -7.62
C ASN A 65 -14.35 -2.64 -7.31
N LEU A 66 -14.73 -1.88 -8.31
CA LEU A 66 -15.12 -0.49 -8.19
C LEU A 66 -16.45 -0.28 -8.86
N VAL A 67 -17.39 0.26 -8.12
CA VAL A 67 -18.75 0.54 -8.57
C VAL A 67 -19.07 2.01 -8.34
N LYS A 68 -19.75 2.62 -9.31
CA LYS A 68 -20.43 3.91 -9.16
C LYS A 68 -21.59 3.98 -10.12
N ASN A 69 -22.81 3.99 -9.59
CA ASN A 69 -24.04 3.95 -10.40
C ASN A 69 -23.99 2.77 -11.41
N ASP A 70 -24.07 3.09 -12.70
CA ASP A 70 -24.00 2.08 -13.78
C ASP A 70 -22.56 1.68 -14.16
N PHE A 71 -21.56 2.38 -13.63
CA PHE A 71 -20.15 2.05 -13.87
C PHE A 71 -19.71 0.91 -12.97
N ASN A 72 -19.14 -0.13 -13.58
CA ASN A 72 -18.59 -1.28 -12.88
C ASN A 72 -17.25 -1.67 -13.49
N LEU A 73 -16.22 -1.75 -12.65
CA LEU A 73 -14.86 -2.15 -13.02
C LEU A 73 -14.38 -3.23 -12.07
N SER A 74 -13.93 -4.36 -12.62
CA SER A 74 -13.29 -5.43 -11.85
C SER A 74 -11.90 -5.71 -12.42
N LEU A 75 -10.87 -5.67 -11.55
CA LEU A 75 -9.48 -5.88 -11.93
C LEU A 75 -8.89 -7.02 -11.10
N ASP A 76 -8.19 -7.94 -11.78
CA ASP A 76 -7.36 -8.95 -11.12
C ASP A 76 -6.05 -8.30 -10.62
N ILE A 77 -5.88 -8.25 -9.31
CA ILE A 77 -4.74 -7.57 -8.68
C ILE A 77 -3.42 -8.23 -9.06
N ILE A 78 -3.38 -9.56 -9.17
CA ILE A 78 -2.16 -10.31 -9.52
C ILE A 78 -1.74 -10.01 -10.95
N GLU A 79 -2.70 -9.99 -11.87
CA GLU A 79 -2.44 -9.66 -13.27
C GLU A 79 -1.92 -8.23 -13.42
N TYR A 80 -2.60 -7.26 -12.79
CA TYR A 80 -2.20 -5.85 -12.87
C TYR A 80 -0.90 -5.55 -12.13
N ARG A 81 -0.61 -6.26 -11.04
CA ARG A 81 0.69 -6.22 -10.38
C ARG A 81 1.82 -6.64 -11.32
N LYS A 82 1.65 -7.73 -12.06
CA LYS A 82 2.62 -8.16 -13.08
C LYS A 82 2.78 -7.11 -14.18
N LYS A 83 1.69 -6.53 -14.67
CA LYS A 83 1.75 -5.44 -15.66
C LYS A 83 2.52 -4.22 -15.13
N TRP A 84 2.29 -3.83 -13.88
CA TRP A 84 2.99 -2.73 -13.22
C TRP A 84 4.49 -2.96 -13.15
N PHE A 85 4.92 -4.12 -12.69
CA PHE A 85 6.34 -4.44 -12.54
C PHE A 85 7.06 -4.76 -13.86
N LYS A 86 6.33 -4.95 -14.95
CA LYS A 86 6.92 -5.31 -16.24
C LYS A 86 7.95 -4.30 -16.74
N LYS A 87 7.74 -3.00 -16.56
CA LYS A 87 8.70 -1.97 -16.97
C LYS A 87 10.01 -2.05 -16.16
N SER A 88 9.89 -2.21 -14.84
CA SER A 88 11.07 -2.39 -13.98
C SER A 88 11.83 -3.67 -14.31
N TYR A 89 11.12 -4.75 -14.64
CA TYR A 89 11.74 -5.98 -15.12
C TYR A 89 12.54 -5.78 -16.42
N LEU A 90 11.99 -5.04 -17.40
CA LEU A 90 12.70 -4.76 -18.64
C LEU A 90 13.99 -3.95 -18.41
N LEU A 91 13.95 -2.98 -17.50
CA LEU A 91 15.13 -2.23 -17.10
C LEU A 91 16.14 -3.12 -16.35
N ASP A 92 15.66 -3.95 -15.44
CA ASP A 92 16.49 -4.89 -14.67
C ASP A 92 17.22 -5.90 -15.57
N LYS A 93 16.60 -6.33 -16.66
CA LYS A 93 17.28 -7.18 -17.68
C LYS A 93 18.56 -6.54 -18.23
N LEU A 94 18.52 -5.22 -18.45
CA LEU A 94 19.69 -4.49 -18.96
C LEU A 94 20.79 -4.37 -17.90
N GLN A 95 20.42 -4.32 -16.62
CA GLN A 95 21.36 -4.11 -15.52
C GLN A 95 21.94 -5.41 -14.95
N SER A 96 21.11 -6.43 -14.76
CA SER A 96 21.50 -7.66 -14.04
C SER A 96 21.50 -8.93 -14.90
N GLY A 97 21.13 -8.82 -16.17
CA GLY A 97 21.01 -9.94 -17.09
C GLY A 97 19.67 -10.69 -16.99
N ASP A 98 19.34 -11.40 -18.06
CA ASP A 98 18.02 -12.00 -18.28
C ASP A 98 17.58 -12.95 -17.16
N ASN A 99 18.44 -13.86 -16.73
CA ASN A 99 18.08 -14.91 -15.79
C ASN A 99 17.70 -14.35 -14.41
N LYS A 100 18.53 -13.47 -13.87
CA LYS A 100 18.31 -12.87 -12.53
C LYS A 100 17.09 -11.94 -12.52
N ALA A 101 16.94 -11.16 -13.57
CA ALA A 101 15.78 -10.28 -13.71
C ALA A 101 14.47 -11.07 -13.84
N LYS A 102 14.51 -12.17 -14.63
CA LYS A 102 13.35 -13.05 -14.80
C LYS A 102 12.95 -13.73 -13.49
N GLU A 103 13.92 -14.25 -12.76
CA GLU A 103 13.67 -14.89 -11.45
C GLU A 103 12.99 -13.92 -10.47
N ARG A 104 13.47 -12.67 -10.36
CA ARG A 104 12.82 -11.63 -9.53
C ARG A 104 11.42 -11.33 -9.99
N TYR A 105 11.20 -11.20 -11.29
CA TYR A 105 9.88 -10.91 -11.86
C TYR A 105 8.89 -12.05 -11.66
N ASP A 106 9.31 -13.29 -11.82
CA ASP A 106 8.45 -14.47 -11.62
C ASP A 106 8.06 -14.63 -10.13
N ASN A 107 8.96 -14.20 -9.22
CA ASN A 107 8.75 -14.27 -7.76
C ASN A 107 8.05 -13.05 -7.14
N ILE A 108 7.55 -12.11 -7.93
CA ILE A 108 6.85 -10.90 -7.44
C ILE A 108 5.70 -11.23 -6.47
N ASN A 109 5.00 -12.35 -6.71
CA ASN A 109 3.85 -12.76 -5.92
C ASN A 109 4.18 -13.80 -4.84
N SER A 110 5.45 -14.20 -4.68
CA SER A 110 5.86 -15.26 -3.76
C SER A 110 6.73 -14.79 -2.61
N ASN A 111 6.64 -13.52 -2.23
CA ASN A 111 7.42 -12.92 -1.14
C ASN A 111 6.97 -13.41 0.25
N ASN A 112 7.23 -14.66 0.55
CA ASN A 112 7.07 -15.21 1.89
C ASN A 112 8.36 -14.98 2.70
N LEU A 113 8.57 -13.75 3.17
CA LEU A 113 9.61 -13.47 4.14
C LEU A 113 9.18 -14.03 5.50
N ASN A 114 9.71 -15.18 5.87
CA ASN A 114 9.48 -15.78 7.18
C ASN A 114 10.57 -15.30 8.15
N PHE A 115 10.18 -14.43 9.07
CA PHE A 115 11.07 -13.97 10.14
C PHE A 115 10.86 -14.83 11.39
N LYS A 116 11.96 -15.39 11.91
CA LYS A 116 11.98 -15.93 13.26
C LYS A 116 12.63 -14.89 14.17
N PHE A 117 11.83 -14.25 14.99
CA PHE A 117 12.39 -13.38 16.02
C PHE A 117 13.07 -14.23 17.11
N PRO A 118 14.23 -13.79 17.64
CA PRO A 118 14.84 -14.42 18.80
C PRO A 118 13.86 -14.44 19.97
N SER A 119 13.93 -15.46 20.83
CA SER A 119 13.02 -15.65 21.98
C SER A 119 13.04 -14.48 22.98
N TRP A 120 14.13 -13.72 23.02
CA TRP A 120 14.27 -12.53 23.85
C TRP A 120 13.61 -11.28 23.24
N PHE A 121 13.27 -11.28 21.94
CA PHE A 121 12.65 -10.15 21.27
C PHE A 121 11.18 -10.04 21.68
N LYS A 122 10.87 -9.07 22.50
CA LYS A 122 9.50 -8.70 22.85
C LYS A 122 9.12 -7.48 21.98
N SER A 123 8.04 -7.60 21.23
CA SER A 123 7.58 -6.57 20.26
C SER A 123 7.29 -5.17 20.87
N LYS A 124 7.46 -5.01 22.18
CA LYS A 124 7.34 -3.73 22.88
C LYS A 124 8.68 -3.34 23.49
N PHE A 125 9.29 -2.31 22.95
CA PHE A 125 10.42 -1.63 23.60
C PHE A 125 9.85 -0.60 24.58
N THR A 126 10.03 -0.83 25.87
CA THR A 126 9.84 0.20 26.88
C THR A 126 11.20 0.84 27.17
N PHE A 127 11.41 2.04 26.68
CA PHE A 127 12.57 2.83 27.07
C PHE A 127 12.40 3.26 28.52
N LYS A 128 13.15 2.62 29.42
CA LYS A 128 13.10 2.94 30.86
C LYS A 128 14.12 4.00 31.30
N THR A 129 14.82 4.65 30.37
CA THR A 129 15.89 5.57 30.75
C THR A 129 15.64 6.97 30.21
N ASN A 130 15.80 7.96 31.10
CA ASN A 130 15.87 9.38 30.73
C ASN A 130 17.22 9.77 30.09
N GLN A 131 18.10 8.81 29.84
CA GLN A 131 19.39 9.06 29.22
C GLN A 131 19.24 9.19 27.71
N LYS A 132 19.78 10.25 27.14
CA LYS A 132 19.88 10.44 25.71
C LYS A 132 20.75 9.34 25.11
N VAL A 133 20.18 8.55 24.21
CA VAL A 133 20.93 7.54 23.46
C VAL A 133 21.89 8.27 22.51
N LYS A 134 23.17 7.87 22.53
CA LYS A 134 24.14 8.33 21.53
C LYS A 134 23.99 7.44 20.30
N ALA A 135 23.74 8.06 19.15
CA ALA A 135 23.68 7.37 17.87
C ALA A 135 24.84 7.88 16.97
N ALA A 136 25.39 6.98 16.17
CA ALA A 136 26.33 7.31 15.13
C ALA A 136 25.77 6.87 13.78
N ILE A 137 25.85 7.74 12.78
CA ILE A 137 25.46 7.45 11.41
C ILE A 137 26.73 7.26 10.60
N ILE A 138 26.91 6.06 10.07
CA ILE A 138 28.01 5.76 9.14
C ILE A 138 27.52 6.10 7.74
N ARG A 139 28.23 7.02 7.07
CA ARG A 139 27.93 7.44 5.70
C ARG A 139 28.95 6.90 4.73
N ASP A 140 28.48 6.46 3.59
CA ASP A 140 29.29 6.28 2.40
C ASP A 140 29.07 7.44 1.42
N LYS A 141 30.01 7.62 0.50
CA LYS A 141 29.93 8.68 -0.53
C LYS A 141 28.68 8.45 -1.40
N GLY A 142 27.83 9.46 -1.47
CA GLY A 142 26.57 9.41 -2.23
C GLY A 142 25.33 9.02 -1.44
N SER A 143 25.45 8.73 -0.12
CA SER A 143 24.25 8.59 0.74
C SER A 143 23.58 9.94 0.98
N ASN A 144 22.24 9.93 1.04
CA ASN A 144 21.41 11.10 1.35
C ASN A 144 20.32 10.71 2.36
N SER A 145 19.39 11.61 2.65
CA SER A 145 18.30 11.42 3.62
C SER A 145 18.73 11.20 5.08
N GLU A 146 19.99 11.47 5.41
CA GLU A 146 20.47 11.38 6.82
C GLU A 146 20.06 12.57 7.68
N ARG A 147 19.42 13.59 7.09
CA ARG A 147 18.97 14.82 7.74
C ARG A 147 17.46 14.97 7.82
N GLU A 148 16.75 13.96 7.31
CA GLU A 148 15.28 13.93 7.32
C GLU A 148 14.70 13.27 8.57
#